data_56de457fd3ea0639720b309852852d1e
#
_entry.id   56de457fd3ea0639720b309852852d1e
#
_cell.length_a   1.000
_cell.length_b   1.000
_cell.length_c   1.000
_cell.angle_alpha   90.00
_cell.angle_beta   90.00
_cell.angle_gamma   90.00
#
_symmetry.space_group_name_H-M   'P 1'
#
loop_
_entity.id
_entity.type
_entity.pdbx_description
1 polymer ?
#
loop_
_entity_poly.entity_id
_entity_poly.type
_entity_poly.pdbx_seq_one_letter_code
_entity_poly.pdbx_strand_id
1 'polypeptide(L)'
;MVNPWAGEVALIVDGQRHVCKLTLGALAELEAGLGEDSLIALVERFEGGRFSTRDVLALVVAGLRGGGWAGGAADLRSAEIGGGPLEAARVAAELLARAFALPDAP
;
A
#
# COMPACT_ATOMS: atom_id res chain seq x y z
N MET A 1 9.87 -6.39 13.77
CA MET A 1 8.46 -6.45 14.20
C MET A 1 7.68 -5.31 13.59
N VAL A 2 6.51 -5.60 13.07
CA VAL A 2 5.64 -4.58 12.49
C VAL A 2 5.06 -3.69 13.59
N ASN A 3 5.11 -2.39 13.39
CA ASN A 3 4.56 -1.41 14.32
C ASN A 3 3.34 -0.73 13.72
N PRO A 4 2.12 -1.18 14.08
CA PRO A 4 0.89 -0.57 13.54
C PRO A 4 0.76 0.92 13.86
N TRP A 5 1.30 1.35 15.01
CA TRP A 5 1.24 2.75 15.41
C TRP A 5 2.09 3.65 14.50
N ALA A 6 3.11 3.07 13.85
CA ALA A 6 3.93 3.76 12.87
C ALA A 6 3.37 3.59 11.45
N GLY A 7 2.19 2.99 11.29
CA GLY A 7 1.57 2.77 10.00
C GLY A 7 2.12 1.57 9.22
N GLU A 8 2.82 0.66 9.90
CA GLU A 8 3.45 -0.48 9.25
C GLU A 8 2.49 -1.65 9.07
N VAL A 9 2.59 -2.31 7.92
CA VAL A 9 1.80 -3.51 7.59
C VAL A 9 2.75 -4.53 6.98
N ALA A 10 2.64 -5.79 7.40
CA ALA A 10 3.49 -6.85 6.86
C ALA A 10 2.91 -7.46 5.59
N LEU A 11 3.79 -7.86 4.67
CA LEU A 11 3.40 -8.57 3.46
C LEU A 11 4.50 -9.56 3.09
N ILE A 12 4.10 -10.76 2.67
CA ILE A 12 5.04 -11.78 2.20
C ILE A 12 5.13 -11.67 0.68
N VAL A 13 6.33 -11.45 0.16
CA VAL A 13 6.59 -11.35 -1.27
C VAL A 13 7.69 -12.36 -1.62
N ASP A 14 7.39 -13.29 -2.52
CA ASP A 14 8.30 -14.37 -2.91
C ASP A 14 8.90 -15.10 -1.69
N GLY A 15 8.04 -15.37 -0.71
CA GLY A 15 8.43 -16.10 0.50
C GLY A 15 9.16 -15.27 1.55
N GLN A 16 9.42 -14.00 1.28
CA GLN A 16 10.11 -13.13 2.23
C GLN A 16 9.15 -12.12 2.83
N ARG A 17 9.24 -11.94 4.14
CA ARG A 17 8.42 -10.97 4.86
C ARG A 17 8.97 -9.57 4.68
N HIS A 18 8.13 -8.66 4.24
CA HIS A 18 8.47 -7.25 4.11
C HIS A 18 7.58 -6.40 5.00
N VAL A 19 8.11 -5.28 5.45
CA VAL A 19 7.33 -4.28 6.16
C VAL A 19 6.97 -3.19 5.13
N CYS A 20 5.67 -2.90 5.04
CA CYS A 20 5.15 -1.86 4.15
C CYS A 20 4.73 -0.65 4.97
N LYS A 21 4.94 0.54 4.43
CA LYS A 21 4.56 1.78 5.09
C LYS A 21 4.38 2.87 4.05
N LEU A 22 3.31 3.65 4.16
CA LEU A 22 3.13 4.82 3.31
C LEU A 22 3.75 6.04 4.00
N THR A 23 5.04 6.23 3.75
CA THR A 23 5.74 7.45 4.18
C THR A 23 5.29 8.61 3.31
N LEU A 24 5.65 9.83 3.68
CA LEU A 24 5.34 11.01 2.86
C LEU A 24 5.94 10.87 1.45
N GLY A 25 7.16 10.34 1.36
CA GLY A 25 7.79 10.07 0.06
C GLY A 25 7.04 9.04 -0.75
N ALA A 26 6.58 7.96 -0.09
CA ALA A 26 5.79 6.93 -0.75
C ALA A 26 4.45 7.48 -1.23
N LEU A 27 3.81 8.35 -0.45
CA LEU A 27 2.56 9.00 -0.85
C LEU A 27 2.78 9.91 -2.06
N ALA A 28 3.90 10.62 -2.10
CA ALA A 28 4.23 11.47 -3.24
C ALA A 28 4.45 10.64 -4.51
N GLU A 29 5.15 9.51 -4.42
CA GLU A 29 5.33 8.60 -5.54
C GLU A 29 3.99 8.01 -6.01
N LEU A 30 3.15 7.63 -5.05
CA LEU A 30 1.83 7.09 -5.35
C LEU A 30 0.98 8.12 -6.09
N GLU A 31 0.94 9.34 -5.61
CA GLU A 31 0.17 10.41 -6.24
C GLU A 31 0.66 10.70 -7.66
N ALA A 32 1.97 10.72 -7.85
CA ALA A 32 2.55 10.92 -9.18
C ALA A 32 2.13 9.83 -10.16
N GLY A 33 2.02 8.59 -9.68
CA GLY A 33 1.62 7.44 -10.50
C GLY A 33 0.14 7.40 -10.81
N LEU A 34 -0.70 8.14 -10.07
CA LEU A 34 -2.15 8.18 -10.31
C LEU A 34 -2.54 9.10 -11.47
N GLY A 35 -1.60 9.92 -11.96
CA GLY A 35 -1.87 10.85 -13.03
C GLY A 35 -2.84 11.94 -12.59
N GLU A 36 -4.02 12.02 -13.22
CA GLU A 36 -5.02 13.03 -12.89
C GLU A 36 -5.83 12.70 -11.64
N ASP A 37 -5.78 11.44 -11.17
CA ASP A 37 -6.50 11.04 -9.97
C ASP A 37 -5.81 11.58 -8.73
N SER A 38 -6.60 11.86 -7.70
CA SER A 38 -6.06 12.31 -6.42
C SER A 38 -5.98 11.15 -5.44
N LEU A 39 -5.22 11.34 -4.38
CA LEU A 39 -5.19 10.37 -3.27
C LEU A 39 -6.57 10.23 -2.63
N ILE A 40 -7.33 11.32 -2.56
CA ILE A 40 -8.70 11.28 -2.00
C ILE A 40 -9.60 10.40 -2.86
N ALA A 41 -9.51 10.50 -4.18
CA ALA A 41 -10.26 9.65 -5.08
C ALA A 41 -9.91 8.17 -4.88
N LEU A 42 -8.64 7.87 -4.67
CA LEU A 42 -8.18 6.52 -4.38
C LEU A 42 -8.78 5.99 -3.07
N VAL A 43 -8.77 6.80 -2.02
CA VAL A 43 -9.37 6.45 -0.73
C VAL A 43 -10.85 6.16 -0.90
N GLU A 44 -11.56 7.00 -1.65
CA GLU A 44 -12.99 6.82 -1.91
C GLU A 44 -13.27 5.52 -2.65
N ARG A 45 -12.44 5.15 -3.63
CA ARG A 45 -12.59 3.88 -4.33
C ARG A 45 -12.43 2.69 -3.39
N PHE A 46 -11.48 2.75 -2.47
CA PHE A 46 -11.29 1.69 -1.50
C PHE A 46 -12.45 1.61 -0.50
N GLU A 47 -12.92 2.74 -0.01
CA GLU A 47 -14.06 2.78 0.90
C GLU A 47 -15.33 2.23 0.25
N GLY A 48 -15.52 2.52 -1.03
CA GLY A 48 -16.71 2.08 -1.77
C GLY A 48 -16.58 0.70 -2.41
N GLY A 49 -15.45 0.03 -2.25
CA GLY A 49 -15.23 -1.28 -2.85
C GLY A 49 -15.07 -1.25 -4.37
N ARG A 50 -14.76 -0.09 -4.93
CA ARG A 50 -14.64 0.10 -6.38
C ARG A 50 -13.19 0.22 -6.85
N PHE A 51 -12.26 -0.23 -6.04
CA PHE A 51 -10.85 -0.21 -6.40
C PHE A 51 -10.53 -1.28 -7.47
N SER A 52 -9.51 -1.02 -8.26
CA SER A 52 -9.02 -1.93 -9.29
C SER A 52 -7.77 -2.67 -8.83
N THR A 53 -7.40 -3.73 -9.56
CA THR A 53 -6.11 -4.41 -9.33
C THR A 53 -4.94 -3.43 -9.49
N ARG A 54 -5.07 -2.49 -10.40
CA ARG A 54 -4.09 -1.44 -10.62
C ARG A 54 -3.91 -0.56 -9.39
N ASP A 55 -5.02 -0.24 -8.72
CA ASP A 55 -4.97 0.52 -7.47
C ASP A 55 -4.25 -0.28 -6.38
N VAL A 56 -4.54 -1.58 -6.29
CA VAL A 56 -3.88 -2.47 -5.32
C VAL A 56 -2.38 -2.52 -5.60
N LEU A 57 -2.01 -2.73 -6.86
CA LEU A 57 -0.60 -2.81 -7.26
C LEU A 57 0.14 -1.52 -6.89
N ALA A 58 -0.44 -0.37 -7.22
CA ALA A 58 0.18 0.93 -6.94
C ALA A 58 0.41 1.13 -5.44
N LEU A 59 -0.59 0.80 -4.63
CA LEU A 59 -0.50 0.94 -3.17
C LEU A 59 0.52 0.00 -2.55
N VAL A 60 0.54 -1.25 -2.98
CA VAL A 60 1.48 -2.23 -2.44
C VAL A 60 2.91 -1.87 -2.81
N VAL A 61 3.15 -1.45 -4.06
CA VAL A 61 4.48 -0.99 -4.48
C VAL A 61 4.92 0.20 -3.64
N ALA A 62 4.06 1.20 -3.49
CA ALA A 62 4.37 2.38 -2.69
C ALA A 62 4.69 2.01 -1.24
N GLY A 63 3.89 1.12 -0.66
CA GLY A 63 4.11 0.66 0.71
C GLY A 63 5.40 -0.11 0.89
N LEU A 64 5.70 -1.01 -0.03
CA LEU A 64 6.95 -1.76 -0.01
C LEU A 64 8.16 -0.83 -0.12
N ARG A 65 8.11 0.11 -1.05
CA ARG A 65 9.20 1.08 -1.23
C ARG A 65 9.33 1.99 -0.01
N GLY A 66 8.22 2.39 0.58
CA GLY A 66 8.23 3.16 1.83
C GLY A 66 8.86 2.39 2.99
N GLY A 67 8.80 1.07 2.94
CA GLY A 67 9.43 0.19 3.93
C GLY A 67 10.87 -0.19 3.57
N GLY A 68 11.41 0.31 2.46
CA GLY A 68 12.80 0.08 2.08
C GLY A 68 13.02 -0.90 0.93
N TRP A 69 11.95 -1.45 0.35
CA TRP A 69 12.08 -2.36 -0.79
C TRP A 69 12.57 -1.59 -2.03
N ALA A 70 13.52 -2.17 -2.75
CA ALA A 70 14.15 -1.50 -3.90
C ALA A 70 13.48 -1.80 -5.24
N GLY A 71 12.49 -2.69 -5.27
CA GLY A 71 11.82 -3.08 -6.50
C GLY A 71 10.79 -2.06 -6.98
N GLY A 72 10.16 -2.36 -8.09
CA GLY A 72 9.11 -1.53 -8.67
C GLY A 72 7.91 -2.36 -9.12
N ALA A 73 6.97 -1.70 -9.81
CA ALA A 73 5.73 -2.34 -10.24
C ALA A 73 5.96 -3.57 -11.12
N ALA A 74 6.95 -3.51 -12.01
CA ALA A 74 7.26 -4.64 -12.89
C ALA A 74 7.68 -5.87 -12.09
N ASP A 75 8.45 -5.67 -11.03
CA ASP A 75 8.90 -6.77 -10.17
C ASP A 75 7.73 -7.39 -9.43
N LEU A 76 6.82 -6.56 -8.93
CA LEU A 76 5.68 -7.03 -8.17
C LEU A 76 4.66 -7.78 -9.02
N ARG A 77 4.53 -7.41 -10.28
CA ARG A 77 3.58 -8.08 -11.20
C ARG A 77 3.84 -9.57 -11.36
N SER A 78 5.12 -9.96 -11.32
CA SER A 78 5.49 -11.36 -11.45
C SER A 78 5.82 -12.03 -10.13
N ALA A 79 5.71 -11.32 -9.02
CA ALA A 79 6.01 -11.85 -7.70
C ALA A 79 4.84 -12.66 -7.16
N GLU A 80 5.17 -13.60 -6.29
CA GLU A 80 4.17 -14.37 -5.57
C GLU A 80 3.87 -13.70 -4.24
N ILE A 81 2.59 -13.35 -4.05
CA ILE A 81 2.15 -12.71 -2.81
C ILE A 81 1.61 -13.77 -1.86
N GLY A 82 2.13 -13.83 -0.66
CA GLY A 82 1.63 -14.72 0.38
C GLY A 82 0.17 -14.37 0.70
N GLY A 83 -0.72 -15.35 0.59
CA GLY A 83 -2.16 -15.11 0.73
C GLY A 83 -2.84 -14.69 -0.55
N GLY A 84 -2.09 -14.49 -1.64
CA GLY A 84 -2.65 -14.19 -2.96
C GLY A 84 -3.18 -12.77 -3.13
N PRO A 85 -3.95 -12.54 -4.23
CA PRO A 85 -4.48 -11.20 -4.53
C PRO A 85 -5.38 -10.61 -3.44
N LEU A 86 -6.11 -11.45 -2.73
CA LEU A 86 -6.99 -10.98 -1.66
C LEU A 86 -6.17 -10.38 -0.51
N GLU A 87 -5.05 -11.02 -0.17
CA GLU A 87 -4.16 -10.50 0.86
C GLU A 87 -3.51 -9.19 0.40
N ALA A 88 -3.12 -9.10 -0.86
CA ALA A 88 -2.58 -7.86 -1.41
C ALA A 88 -3.60 -6.71 -1.29
N ALA A 89 -4.86 -6.99 -1.59
CA ALA A 89 -5.92 -5.99 -1.46
C ALA A 89 -6.14 -5.58 -0.01
N ARG A 90 -6.08 -6.55 0.92
CA ARG A 90 -6.20 -6.26 2.35
C ARG A 90 -5.07 -5.35 2.84
N VAL A 91 -3.85 -5.66 2.44
CA VAL A 91 -2.68 -4.83 2.80
C VAL A 91 -2.81 -3.42 2.23
N ALA A 92 -3.24 -3.31 0.98
CA ALA A 92 -3.45 -2.00 0.34
C ALA A 92 -4.46 -1.16 1.11
N ALA A 93 -5.59 -1.76 1.48
CA ALA A 93 -6.62 -1.07 2.25
C ALA A 93 -6.11 -0.65 3.63
N GLU A 94 -5.36 -1.53 4.30
CA GLU A 94 -4.78 -1.19 5.60
C GLU A 94 -3.76 -0.07 5.51
N LEU A 95 -2.92 -0.08 4.48
CA LEU A 95 -1.94 1.00 4.27
C LEU A 95 -2.64 2.35 4.15
N LEU A 96 -3.71 2.41 3.37
CA LEU A 96 -4.49 3.65 3.25
C LEU A 96 -5.12 4.06 4.56
N ALA A 97 -5.74 3.10 5.25
CA ALA A 97 -6.40 3.38 6.53
C ALA A 97 -5.42 3.94 7.55
N ARG A 98 -4.23 3.37 7.64
CA ARG A 98 -3.22 3.83 8.59
C ARG A 98 -2.63 5.17 8.20
N ALA A 99 -2.43 5.40 6.90
CA ALA A 99 -1.85 6.66 6.41
C ALA A 99 -2.78 7.85 6.64
N PHE A 100 -4.09 7.63 6.53
CA PHE A 100 -5.08 8.69 6.65
C PHE A 100 -5.88 8.64 7.94
N ALA A 101 -5.46 7.80 8.90
CA ALA A 101 -6.10 7.77 10.20
C ALA A 101 -5.83 9.09 10.92
N LEU A 102 -6.88 9.65 11.50
CA LEU A 102 -6.73 10.84 12.33
C LEU A 102 -6.22 10.41 13.69
N PRO A 103 -5.30 11.18 14.28
CA PRO A 103 -4.88 10.86 15.65
C PRO A 103 -6.07 10.98 16.61
N ASP A 104 -6.11 10.07 17.57
CA ASP A 104 -7.14 10.12 18.61
C ASP A 104 -6.97 11.40 19.40
N ALA A 105 -8.08 12.08 19.64
CA ALA A 105 -8.07 13.25 20.48
C ALA A 105 -7.72 12.85 21.91
N PRO A 106 -6.85 13.59 22.57
CA PRO A 106 -6.51 13.30 23.96
C PRO A 106 -7.69 13.53 24.90
#